data_4a5623f47e0a39dea4c030331b25c832
#
_entry.id   4a5623f47e0a39dea4c030331b25c832
#
_cell.length_a   1.000
_cell.length_b   1.000
_cell.length_c   1.000
_cell.angle_alpha   90.00
_cell.angle_beta   90.00
_cell.angle_gamma   90.00
#
_symmetry.space_group_name_H-M   'P 1'
#
loop_
_entity.id
_entity.type
_entity.pdbx_description
1 polymer ?
#
loop_
_entity_poly.entity_id
_entity_poly.type
_entity_poly.pdbx_seq_one_letter_code
_entity_poly.pdbx_strand_id
1 'polypeptide(L)'
;MWNPFKPKIENSDPGQRSLQLISQKGMPFAYVEAYKSLRTNLNFLSGSGDVHAFVVTSTVPEEAKSNVSVNLALALTESGKKVVLVDCDLRKPVLHRYLKAGHNLKGVSNVLSRQVALSDALVDLKDI
;
A
#
# COMPACT_ATOMS: atom_id res chain seq x y z
N MET A 1 20.71 12.23 23.98
CA MET A 1 20.16 10.90 24.31
C MET A 1 20.05 10.10 23.01
N TRP A 2 20.80 9.05 22.88
CA TRP A 2 20.82 8.19 21.68
C TRP A 2 19.51 7.40 21.58
N ASN A 3 18.79 7.51 20.43
CA ASN A 3 17.57 6.75 20.16
C ASN A 3 17.88 5.69 19.10
N PRO A 4 18.00 4.39 19.47
CA PRO A 4 18.36 3.31 18.54
C PRO A 4 17.27 2.99 17.49
N PHE A 5 16.09 3.61 17.60
CA PHE A 5 14.95 3.36 16.70
C PHE A 5 14.72 4.48 15.69
N LYS A 6 15.65 5.44 15.54
CA LYS A 6 15.59 6.37 14.41
C LYS A 6 16.27 5.73 13.20
N PRO A 7 15.55 5.34 12.14
CA PRO A 7 16.18 4.98 10.89
C PRO A 7 16.93 6.20 10.36
N LYS A 8 18.18 6.02 9.90
CA LYS A 8 18.89 7.02 9.12
C LYS A 8 18.09 7.28 7.85
N ILE A 9 17.41 8.39 7.80
CA ILE A 9 16.77 8.87 6.57
C ILE A 9 17.90 9.50 5.76
N GLU A 10 18.43 8.77 4.78
CA GLU A 10 19.30 9.36 3.77
C GLU A 10 18.43 10.27 2.88
N ASN A 11 18.73 11.57 2.96
CA ASN A 11 18.40 12.64 2.03
C ASN A 11 17.14 12.46 1.18
N SER A 12 15.97 12.55 1.79
CA SER A 12 14.74 12.88 1.09
C SER A 12 14.48 14.39 1.23
N ASP A 13 14.18 15.03 0.10
CA ASP A 13 13.68 16.40 0.01
C ASP A 13 12.65 16.66 1.14
N PRO A 14 12.78 17.73 1.97
CA PRO A 14 11.94 17.93 3.16
C PRO A 14 10.43 18.05 2.89
N GLY A 15 10.01 17.97 1.61
CA GLY A 15 8.60 17.94 1.19
C GLY A 15 8.10 16.58 0.70
N GLN A 16 8.93 15.57 0.54
CA GLN A 16 8.53 14.30 -0.05
C GLN A 16 8.46 13.19 1.00
N ARG A 17 7.25 12.93 1.50
CA ARG A 17 6.98 11.76 2.36
C ARG A 17 7.18 10.49 1.53
N SER A 18 8.11 9.64 1.95
CA SER A 18 8.30 8.32 1.37
C SER A 18 7.58 7.26 2.20
N LEU A 19 7.05 6.24 1.53
CA LEU A 19 6.52 5.07 2.22
C LEU A 19 7.67 4.23 2.79
N GLN A 20 7.46 3.70 4.00
CA GLN A 20 8.33 2.70 4.58
C GLN A 20 7.78 1.32 4.18
N LEU A 21 8.41 0.67 3.20
CA LEU A 21 7.94 -0.60 2.67
C LEU A 21 8.65 -1.78 3.34
N ILE A 22 7.89 -2.83 3.65
CA ILE A 22 8.43 -4.06 4.24
C ILE A 22 9.44 -4.76 3.32
N SER A 23 9.37 -4.52 2.01
CA SER A 23 10.31 -5.03 1.00
C SER A 23 11.66 -4.32 0.99
N GLN A 24 11.81 -3.17 1.66
CA GLN A 24 13.05 -2.41 1.68
C GLN A 24 14.11 -3.08 2.54
N LYS A 25 15.36 -3.05 2.08
CA LYS A 25 16.51 -3.55 2.85
C LYS A 25 16.68 -2.75 4.15
N GLY A 26 16.96 -3.45 5.24
CA GLY A 26 17.24 -2.82 6.53
C GLY A 26 15.99 -2.44 7.34
N MET A 27 14.80 -2.83 6.92
CA MET A 27 13.61 -2.63 7.75
C MET A 27 13.71 -3.45 9.05
N PRO A 28 13.30 -2.88 10.20
CA PRO A 28 13.31 -3.60 11.46
C PRO A 28 12.49 -4.89 11.39
N PHE A 29 13.04 -5.99 11.91
CA PHE A 29 12.36 -7.28 11.92
C PHE A 29 10.95 -7.21 12.52
N ALA A 30 10.79 -6.52 13.65
CA ALA A 30 9.49 -6.35 14.31
C ALA A 30 8.46 -5.64 13.42
N TYR A 31 8.91 -4.69 12.57
CA TYR A 31 8.04 -4.00 11.63
C TYR A 31 7.50 -4.95 10.55
N VAL A 32 8.38 -5.74 9.95
CA VAL A 32 8.00 -6.73 8.93
C VAL A 32 7.08 -7.81 9.52
N GLU A 33 7.42 -8.33 10.70
CA GLU A 33 6.62 -9.35 11.37
C GLU A 33 5.24 -8.86 11.80
N ALA A 34 5.07 -7.58 12.11
CA ALA A 34 3.77 -6.99 12.41
C ALA A 34 2.81 -7.12 11.20
N TYR A 35 3.29 -6.87 9.97
CA TYR A 35 2.47 -7.03 8.76
C TYR A 35 2.18 -8.48 8.42
N LYS A 36 3.13 -9.38 8.65
CA LYS A 36 2.90 -10.83 8.48
C LYS A 36 1.86 -11.35 9.46
N SER A 37 1.90 -10.89 10.71
CA SER A 37 0.89 -11.22 11.73
C SER A 37 -0.48 -10.66 11.36
N LEU A 38 -0.54 -9.41 10.90
CA LEU A 38 -1.79 -8.81 10.41
C LEU A 38 -2.38 -9.62 9.24
N ARG A 39 -1.57 -9.98 8.25
CA ARG A 39 -1.97 -10.85 7.14
C ARG A 39 -2.55 -12.18 7.65
N THR A 40 -1.87 -12.83 8.58
CA THR A 40 -2.32 -14.11 9.14
C THR A 40 -3.69 -13.96 9.82
N ASN A 41 -3.87 -12.92 10.63
CA ASN A 41 -5.14 -12.64 11.29
C ASN A 41 -6.27 -12.38 10.30
N LEU A 42 -6.00 -11.60 9.24
CA LEU A 42 -6.97 -11.34 8.19
C LEU A 42 -7.37 -12.62 7.43
N ASN A 43 -6.42 -13.49 7.15
CA ASN A 43 -6.72 -14.78 6.52
C ASN A 43 -7.65 -15.65 7.40
N PHE A 44 -7.48 -15.65 8.71
CA PHE A 44 -8.38 -16.36 9.62
C PHE A 44 -9.78 -15.75 9.66
N LEU A 45 -9.88 -14.42 9.64
CA LEU A 45 -11.17 -13.71 9.68
C LEU A 45 -11.95 -13.81 8.37
N SER A 46 -11.26 -13.98 7.25
CA SER A 46 -11.87 -13.94 5.91
C SER A 46 -12.62 -15.22 5.52
N GLY A 47 -12.43 -16.32 6.26
CA GLY A 47 -13.04 -17.61 5.92
C GLY A 47 -12.49 -18.23 4.63
N SER A 48 -13.26 -19.12 4.00
CA SER A 48 -12.84 -19.94 2.86
C SER A 48 -13.20 -19.38 1.49
N GLY A 49 -13.56 -18.10 1.39
CA GLY A 49 -13.90 -17.49 0.09
C GLY A 49 -12.68 -17.24 -0.79
N ASP A 50 -12.87 -17.25 -2.11
CA ASP A 50 -11.79 -17.07 -3.09
C ASP A 50 -11.35 -15.60 -3.25
N VAL A 51 -12.25 -14.65 -2.96
CA VAL A 51 -12.02 -13.20 -3.11
C VAL A 51 -12.39 -12.48 -1.82
N HIS A 52 -11.48 -11.67 -1.33
CA HIS A 52 -11.69 -10.86 -0.14
C HIS A 52 -11.42 -9.39 -0.43
N ALA A 53 -12.24 -8.51 0.12
CA ALA A 53 -12.05 -7.07 0.04
C ALA A 53 -11.86 -6.50 1.45
N PHE A 54 -10.79 -5.70 1.62
CA PHE A 54 -10.48 -5.01 2.88
C PHE A 54 -10.48 -3.51 2.65
N VAL A 55 -11.05 -2.76 3.58
CA VAL A 55 -11.01 -1.29 3.56
C VAL A 55 -10.13 -0.82 4.69
N VAL A 56 -9.11 -0.01 4.34
CA VAL A 56 -8.26 0.68 5.33
C VAL A 56 -8.72 2.12 5.43
N THR A 57 -9.16 2.51 6.60
CA THR A 57 -9.66 3.86 6.88
C THR A 57 -9.07 4.41 8.17
N SER A 58 -9.25 5.71 8.42
CA SER A 58 -8.87 6.37 9.66
C SER A 58 -9.82 7.53 9.96
N THR A 59 -9.81 7.98 11.21
CA THR A 59 -10.68 9.06 11.70
C THR A 59 -10.20 10.45 11.28
N VAL A 60 -8.87 10.61 11.13
CA VAL A 60 -8.26 11.88 10.75
C VAL A 60 -7.28 11.68 9.58
N PRO A 61 -6.96 12.76 8.85
CA PRO A 61 -5.92 12.71 7.81
C PRO A 61 -4.56 12.34 8.40
N GLU A 62 -3.68 11.78 7.54
CA GLU A 62 -2.26 11.55 7.85
C GLU A 62 -1.96 10.46 8.91
N GLU A 63 -2.91 9.56 9.21
CA GLU A 63 -2.74 8.40 10.10
C GLU A 63 -2.10 7.18 9.42
N ALA A 64 -1.22 7.40 8.46
CA ALA A 64 -0.47 6.36 7.75
C ALA A 64 -1.31 5.31 6.97
N LYS A 65 -2.58 5.59 6.62
CA LYS A 65 -3.44 4.66 5.84
C LYS A 65 -2.73 4.10 4.60
N SER A 66 -2.12 4.98 3.81
CA SER A 66 -1.43 4.59 2.58
C SER A 66 -0.27 3.64 2.86
N ASN A 67 0.51 3.92 3.92
CA ASN A 67 1.63 3.06 4.33
C ASN A 67 1.15 1.67 4.79
N VAL A 68 0.08 1.63 5.58
CA VAL A 68 -0.54 0.37 6.04
C VAL A 68 -1.10 -0.42 4.87
N SER A 69 -1.85 0.24 3.97
CA SER A 69 -2.47 -0.42 2.80
C SER A 69 -1.44 -1.04 1.87
N VAL A 70 -0.37 -0.30 1.54
CA VAL A 70 0.70 -0.80 0.66
C VAL A 70 1.44 -1.97 1.30
N ASN A 71 1.84 -1.85 2.57
CA ASN A 71 2.56 -2.93 3.25
C ASN A 71 1.71 -4.18 3.46
N LEU A 72 0.41 -4.03 3.72
CA LEU A 72 -0.51 -5.16 3.78
C LEU A 72 -0.63 -5.84 2.41
N ALA A 73 -0.75 -5.06 1.33
CA ALA A 73 -0.77 -5.59 -0.03
C ALA A 73 0.52 -6.36 -0.35
N LEU A 74 1.69 -5.82 0.00
CA LEU A 74 2.98 -6.52 -0.14
C LEU A 74 3.01 -7.82 0.65
N ALA A 75 2.62 -7.80 1.92
CA ALA A 75 2.59 -8.99 2.76
C ALA A 75 1.65 -10.09 2.22
N LEU A 76 0.52 -9.72 1.64
CA LEU A 76 -0.41 -10.64 0.98
C LEU A 76 0.20 -11.22 -0.31
N THR A 77 0.86 -10.38 -1.11
CA THR A 77 1.54 -10.80 -2.35
C THR A 77 2.69 -11.76 -2.06
N GLU A 78 3.49 -11.52 -1.03
CA GLU A 78 4.55 -12.42 -0.56
C GLU A 78 4.02 -13.83 -0.19
N SER A 79 2.75 -13.94 0.21
CA SER A 79 2.11 -15.22 0.48
C SER A 79 1.49 -15.89 -0.76
N GLY A 80 1.78 -15.39 -1.96
CA GLY A 80 1.30 -15.91 -3.23
C GLY A 80 -0.11 -15.45 -3.63
N LYS A 81 -0.69 -14.47 -2.93
CA LYS A 81 -2.00 -13.93 -3.27
C LYS A 81 -1.90 -12.94 -4.44
N LYS A 82 -2.89 -12.93 -5.32
CA LYS A 82 -3.08 -11.85 -6.31
C LYS A 82 -3.81 -10.70 -5.61
N VAL A 83 -3.19 -9.53 -5.59
CA VAL A 83 -3.69 -8.38 -4.84
C VAL A 83 -3.90 -7.20 -5.78
N VAL A 84 -5.04 -6.53 -5.65
CA VAL A 84 -5.31 -5.23 -6.27
C VAL A 84 -5.40 -4.19 -5.17
N LEU A 85 -4.54 -3.19 -5.21
CA LEU A 85 -4.57 -2.04 -4.31
C LEU A 85 -5.33 -0.90 -5.00
N VAL A 86 -6.38 -0.41 -4.35
CA VAL A 86 -7.26 0.64 -4.90
C VAL A 86 -7.12 1.91 -4.07
N ASP A 87 -6.68 3.01 -4.69
CA ASP A 87 -6.69 4.34 -4.06
C ASP A 87 -8.07 4.97 -4.23
N CYS A 88 -8.85 4.96 -3.16
CA CYS A 88 -10.19 5.55 -3.11
C CYS A 88 -10.18 7.00 -2.61
N ASP A 89 -9.02 7.60 -2.35
CA ASP A 89 -8.93 9.04 -2.08
C ASP A 89 -8.97 9.84 -3.39
N LEU A 90 -10.19 10.03 -3.92
CA LEU A 90 -10.41 10.73 -5.18
C LEU A 90 -10.13 12.25 -5.10
N ARG A 91 -9.96 12.81 -3.89
CA ARG A 91 -9.65 14.22 -3.70
C ARG A 91 -8.15 14.49 -3.73
N LYS A 92 -7.38 13.65 -3.05
CA LYS A 92 -5.93 13.79 -2.92
C LYS A 92 -5.24 12.43 -3.11
N PRO A 93 -5.35 11.80 -4.30
CA PRO A 93 -4.73 10.52 -4.54
C PRO A 93 -3.21 10.66 -4.43
N VAL A 94 -2.58 9.74 -3.71
CA VAL A 94 -1.14 9.81 -3.42
C VAL A 94 -0.39 8.53 -3.80
N LEU A 95 -1.07 7.39 -3.87
CA LEU A 95 -0.42 6.08 -4.05
C LEU A 95 0.36 6.01 -5.36
N HIS A 96 -0.16 6.55 -6.46
CA HIS A 96 0.53 6.55 -7.76
C HIS A 96 1.90 7.24 -7.71
N ARG A 97 2.05 8.28 -6.87
CA ARG A 97 3.34 8.98 -6.69
C ARG A 97 4.29 8.17 -5.83
N TYR A 98 3.81 7.64 -4.70
CA TYR A 98 4.62 6.84 -3.79
C TYR A 98 5.12 5.55 -4.43
N LEU A 99 4.29 4.93 -5.27
CA LEU A 99 4.59 3.68 -5.95
C LEU A 99 5.23 3.89 -7.33
N LYS A 100 5.49 5.15 -7.72
CA LYS A 100 6.08 5.51 -9.01
C LYS A 100 5.37 4.85 -10.20
N ALA A 101 4.04 4.75 -10.12
CA ALA A 101 3.22 4.04 -11.09
C ALA A 101 3.13 4.73 -12.47
N GLY A 102 3.72 5.93 -12.61
CA GLY A 102 3.73 6.71 -13.85
C GLY A 102 2.77 7.91 -13.82
N HIS A 103 2.74 8.63 -14.93
CA HIS A 103 1.89 9.81 -15.11
C HIS A 103 0.73 9.52 -16.08
N ASN A 104 -0.34 10.31 -15.98
CA ASN A 104 -1.52 10.20 -16.86
C ASN A 104 -2.23 8.84 -16.84
N LEU A 105 -2.19 8.16 -15.70
CA LEU A 105 -2.88 6.89 -15.53
C LEU A 105 -4.39 7.08 -15.49
N LYS A 106 -5.11 6.14 -16.09
CA LYS A 106 -6.54 5.98 -15.86
C LYS A 106 -6.74 5.37 -14.48
N GLY A 107 -7.72 5.84 -13.74
CA GLY A 107 -7.95 5.42 -12.36
C GLY A 107 -9.39 5.08 -12.08
N VAL A 108 -9.70 4.91 -10.79
CA VAL A 108 -11.03 4.54 -10.31
C VAL A 108 -12.13 5.46 -10.85
N SER A 109 -11.89 6.77 -10.87
CA SER A 109 -12.87 7.74 -11.40
C SER A 109 -13.21 7.51 -12.88
N ASN A 110 -12.23 7.12 -13.70
CA ASN A 110 -12.47 6.82 -15.12
C ASN A 110 -13.26 5.52 -15.30
N VAL A 111 -13.03 4.52 -14.46
CA VAL A 111 -13.80 3.27 -14.48
C VAL A 111 -15.23 3.52 -14.03
N LEU A 112 -15.43 4.23 -12.92
CA LEU A 112 -16.76 4.54 -12.40
C LEU A 112 -17.60 5.39 -13.36
N SER A 113 -16.96 6.32 -14.09
CA SER A 113 -17.62 7.11 -15.15
C SER A 113 -17.77 6.37 -16.48
N ARG A 114 -17.39 5.09 -16.55
CA ARG A 114 -17.46 4.24 -17.76
C ARG A 114 -16.65 4.76 -18.95
N GLN A 115 -15.60 5.53 -18.69
CA GLN A 115 -14.70 6.03 -19.73
C GLN A 115 -13.69 4.97 -20.18
N VAL A 116 -13.34 4.03 -19.29
CA VAL A 116 -12.40 2.94 -19.57
C VAL A 116 -12.87 1.66 -18.89
N ALA A 117 -12.46 0.50 -19.42
CA ALA A 117 -12.65 -0.77 -18.75
C ALA A 117 -11.71 -0.90 -17.55
N LEU A 118 -12.08 -1.74 -16.57
CA LEU A 118 -11.24 -1.99 -15.39
C LEU A 118 -9.86 -2.51 -15.79
N SER A 119 -9.79 -3.41 -16.77
CA SER A 119 -8.53 -3.95 -17.30
C SER A 119 -7.55 -2.87 -17.74
N ASP A 120 -8.05 -1.78 -18.30
CA ASP A 120 -7.24 -0.69 -18.85
C ASP A 120 -6.77 0.31 -17.78
N ALA A 121 -7.36 0.24 -16.59
CA ALA A 121 -7.01 1.05 -15.43
C ALA A 121 -6.06 0.33 -14.45
N LEU A 122 -5.84 -0.98 -14.63
CA LEU A 122 -4.92 -1.74 -13.81
C LEU A 122 -3.46 -1.44 -14.22
N VAL A 123 -2.63 -1.19 -13.21
CA VAL A 123 -1.19 -0.98 -13.38
C VAL A 123 -0.45 -2.09 -12.66
N ASP A 124 0.41 -2.80 -13.37
CA ASP A 124 1.25 -3.84 -12.80
C ASP A 124 2.50 -3.22 -12.18
N LEU A 125 2.68 -3.41 -10.89
CA LEU A 125 3.79 -2.86 -10.09
C LEU A 125 4.82 -3.96 -9.82
N LYS A 126 5.63 -4.31 -10.82
CA LYS A 126 6.60 -5.42 -10.74
C LYS A 126 7.81 -5.14 -9.87
N ASP A 127 8.17 -3.88 -9.65
CA ASP A 127 9.44 -3.47 -9.03
C ASP A 127 9.30 -3.02 -7.57
N ILE A 128 8.23 -3.37 -6.91
CA ILE A 128 7.98 -3.08 -5.49
C ILE A 128 8.13 -4.35 -4.67
#